data_8507409fc78eea1da8d8137a0b05f3f1
#
_entry.id   8507409fc78eea1da8d8137a0b05f3f1
#
_cell.length_a   1.000
_cell.length_b   1.000
_cell.length_c   1.000
_cell.angle_alpha   90.00
_cell.angle_beta   90.00
_cell.angle_gamma   90.00
#
_symmetry.space_group_name_H-M   'P 1'
#
loop_
_entity.id
_entity.type
_entity.pdbx_description
1 polymer ?
#
loop_
_entity_poly.entity_id
_entity_poly.type
_entity_poly.pdbx_seq_one_letter_code
_entity_poly.pdbx_strand_id
1 'polypeptide(L)'
;MDVADYSKNRIAASELNVESYVGVDNLLQNRQGKTVSSYVPKTGKLTRYEVGNILIGNIRPYLKKIWQATNAGGTNGDVLVIRINETEKNNLSSKFLYHLLASNSFFNYNMQNAKGAKMPRGNKMAIMKYKIPVPPIAEQNRIVSILDKFDALVNDISIGLPAEILARRSQYEYYRGKLLNFKENVNK
;
A
#
# COMPACT_ATOMS: atom_id res chain seq x y z
N MET A 1 15.14 -5.01 -11.70
CA MET A 1 15.19 -5.82 -10.46
C MET A 1 15.48 -7.26 -10.84
N ASP A 2 16.71 -7.68 -10.69
CA ASP A 2 17.09 -9.08 -11.00
C ASP A 2 16.72 -10.04 -9.86
N VAL A 3 16.29 -9.47 -8.73
CA VAL A 3 15.95 -10.18 -7.49
C VAL A 3 14.46 -10.52 -7.36
N ALA A 4 13.62 -10.02 -8.27
CA ALA A 4 12.15 -10.21 -8.21
C ALA A 4 11.55 -10.28 -9.60
N ASP A 5 10.45 -11.00 -9.72
CA ASP A 5 9.69 -11.21 -10.96
C ASP A 5 8.19 -10.97 -10.75
N TYR A 6 7.47 -10.85 -11.87
CA TYR A 6 6.01 -10.91 -11.84
C TYR A 6 5.52 -12.34 -11.63
N SER A 7 4.49 -12.52 -10.80
CA SER A 7 3.83 -13.81 -10.65
C SER A 7 3.26 -14.28 -11.99
N LYS A 8 3.61 -15.51 -12.36
CA LYS A 8 3.07 -16.23 -13.54
C LYS A 8 2.00 -17.24 -13.16
N ASN A 9 1.85 -17.52 -11.87
CA ASN A 9 0.89 -18.48 -11.35
C ASN A 9 -0.54 -17.97 -11.57
N ARG A 10 -1.47 -18.92 -11.80
CA ARG A 10 -2.87 -18.63 -12.05
C ARG A 10 -3.74 -19.32 -11.01
N ILE A 11 -4.89 -18.72 -10.75
CA ILE A 11 -5.95 -19.23 -9.88
C ILE A 11 -7.29 -19.06 -10.59
N ALA A 12 -8.22 -20.01 -10.42
CA ALA A 12 -9.55 -19.87 -10.98
C ALA A 12 -10.35 -18.82 -10.21
N ALA A 13 -11.18 -18.06 -10.91
CA ALA A 13 -12.03 -17.06 -10.28
C ALA A 13 -12.99 -17.66 -9.25
N SER A 14 -13.45 -18.91 -9.49
CA SER A 14 -14.32 -19.66 -8.58
C SER A 14 -13.70 -20.00 -7.22
N GLU A 15 -12.38 -19.94 -7.10
CA GLU A 15 -11.65 -20.17 -5.84
C GLU A 15 -11.54 -18.90 -4.98
N LEU A 16 -12.01 -17.75 -5.47
CA LEU A 16 -11.85 -16.45 -4.83
C LEU A 16 -13.14 -15.97 -4.17
N ASN A 17 -12.99 -15.24 -3.11
CA ASN A 17 -14.04 -14.52 -2.40
C ASN A 17 -13.70 -13.02 -2.29
N VAL A 18 -14.54 -12.25 -1.63
CA VAL A 18 -14.38 -10.80 -1.46
C VAL A 18 -13.13 -10.40 -0.67
N GLU A 19 -12.57 -11.28 0.14
CA GLU A 19 -11.37 -11.04 0.92
C GLU A 19 -10.09 -11.41 0.16
N SER A 20 -10.16 -12.43 -0.70
CA SER A 20 -9.03 -12.98 -1.46
C SER A 20 -8.91 -12.42 -2.88
N TYR A 21 -9.92 -11.72 -3.41
CA TYR A 21 -9.79 -11.00 -4.67
C TYR A 21 -9.28 -9.58 -4.47
N VAL A 22 -8.27 -9.19 -5.26
CA VAL A 22 -7.71 -7.84 -5.26
C VAL A 22 -7.79 -7.23 -6.66
N GLY A 23 -8.64 -6.22 -6.82
CA GLY A 23 -8.67 -5.35 -8.00
C GLY A 23 -8.01 -4.00 -7.70
N VAL A 24 -7.85 -3.17 -8.72
CA VAL A 24 -7.37 -1.79 -8.53
C VAL A 24 -8.31 -0.99 -7.62
N ASP A 25 -9.60 -1.31 -7.62
CA ASP A 25 -10.62 -0.55 -6.91
C ASP A 25 -10.54 -0.73 -5.40
N ASN A 26 -10.20 -1.94 -4.94
CA ASN A 26 -10.05 -2.20 -3.52
C ASN A 26 -8.62 -2.08 -2.98
N LEU A 27 -7.64 -1.74 -3.83
CA LEU A 27 -6.37 -1.17 -3.38
C LEU A 27 -6.55 0.30 -3.02
N LEU A 28 -6.22 0.66 -1.80
CA LEU A 28 -6.37 2.02 -1.29
C LEU A 28 -5.25 2.93 -1.80
N GLN A 29 -5.57 4.23 -1.94
CA GLN A 29 -4.60 5.24 -2.36
C GLN A 29 -3.57 5.51 -1.26
N ASN A 30 -2.48 6.18 -1.63
CA ASN A 30 -1.46 6.66 -0.69
C ASN A 30 -0.90 5.57 0.23
N ARG A 31 -0.74 4.35 -0.28
CA ARG A 31 -0.14 3.19 0.43
C ARG A 31 -0.97 2.69 1.62
N GLN A 32 -2.25 2.97 1.67
CA GLN A 32 -3.13 2.57 2.78
C GLN A 32 -3.58 1.10 2.73
N GLY A 33 -2.92 0.28 1.91
CA GLY A 33 -3.21 -1.15 1.81
C GLY A 33 -4.44 -1.47 0.96
N LYS A 34 -5.30 -2.37 1.42
CA LYS A 34 -6.52 -2.78 0.70
C LYS A 34 -7.74 -2.80 1.61
N THR A 35 -8.90 -2.72 0.98
CA THR A 35 -10.21 -3.03 1.60
C THR A 35 -10.79 -4.31 1.00
N VAL A 36 -11.88 -4.79 1.58
CA VAL A 36 -12.66 -5.91 1.05
C VAL A 36 -13.22 -5.52 -0.33
N SER A 37 -13.21 -6.45 -1.29
CA SER A 37 -13.70 -6.17 -2.62
C SER A 37 -15.23 -6.17 -2.66
N SER A 38 -15.82 -5.21 -3.36
CA SER A 38 -17.25 -5.18 -3.62
C SER A 38 -17.68 -6.10 -4.79
N TYR A 39 -16.70 -6.59 -5.56
CA TYR A 39 -16.94 -7.43 -6.73
C TYR A 39 -15.87 -8.50 -6.85
N VAL A 40 -16.27 -9.72 -7.15
CA VAL A 40 -15.38 -10.85 -7.48
C VAL A 40 -15.77 -11.40 -8.84
N PRO A 41 -14.84 -11.55 -9.81
CA PRO A 41 -15.12 -12.19 -11.08
C PRO A 41 -15.63 -13.62 -10.87
N LYS A 42 -16.68 -13.99 -11.61
CA LYS A 42 -17.28 -15.33 -11.49
C LYS A 42 -16.56 -16.39 -12.32
N THR A 43 -15.83 -15.97 -13.36
CA THR A 43 -15.20 -16.88 -14.33
C THR A 43 -13.83 -16.35 -14.75
N GLY A 44 -13.01 -17.24 -15.31
CA GLY A 44 -11.69 -16.89 -15.83
C GLY A 44 -10.53 -17.32 -14.93
N LYS A 45 -9.33 -17.13 -15.47
CA LYS A 45 -8.06 -17.37 -14.74
C LYS A 45 -7.41 -16.05 -14.39
N LEU A 46 -7.16 -15.84 -13.11
CA LEU A 46 -6.58 -14.63 -12.54
C LEU A 46 -5.12 -14.86 -12.15
N THR A 47 -4.36 -13.80 -11.95
CA THR A 47 -2.98 -13.91 -11.46
C THR A 47 -3.03 -14.24 -9.97
N ARG A 48 -2.43 -15.38 -9.58
CA ARG A 48 -2.31 -15.79 -8.18
C ARG A 48 -1.26 -14.95 -7.46
N TYR A 49 -1.59 -14.55 -6.24
CA TYR A 49 -0.64 -14.00 -5.29
C TYR A 49 -0.61 -14.81 -3.99
N GLU A 50 0.47 -14.71 -3.26
CA GLU A 50 0.72 -15.42 -2.00
C GLU A 50 1.15 -14.42 -0.92
N VAL A 51 1.11 -14.87 0.33
CA VAL A 51 1.59 -14.07 1.47
C VAL A 51 3.01 -13.55 1.19
N GLY A 52 3.24 -12.27 1.48
CA GLY A 52 4.52 -11.62 1.23
C GLY A 52 4.71 -11.08 -0.19
N ASN A 53 3.87 -11.43 -1.17
CA ASN A 53 3.92 -10.81 -2.49
C ASN A 53 3.51 -9.33 -2.40
N ILE A 54 4.01 -8.51 -3.32
CA ILE A 54 3.71 -7.08 -3.36
C ILE A 54 2.80 -6.81 -4.54
N LEU A 55 1.62 -6.28 -4.25
CA LEU A 55 0.60 -5.93 -5.23
C LEU A 55 0.65 -4.43 -5.50
N ILE A 56 0.77 -4.05 -6.77
CA ILE A 56 0.82 -2.64 -7.20
C ILE A 56 -0.28 -2.37 -8.22
N GLY A 57 -1.10 -1.38 -7.95
CA GLY A 57 -2.08 -0.88 -8.90
C GLY A 57 -1.39 -0.26 -10.11
N ASN A 58 -1.57 -0.86 -11.30
CA ASN A 58 -0.88 -0.43 -12.52
C ASN A 58 -1.56 0.75 -13.22
N ILE A 59 -2.82 1.04 -12.91
CA ILE A 59 -3.57 2.17 -13.44
C ILE A 59 -3.38 3.38 -12.52
N ARG A 60 -3.06 4.55 -13.12
CA ARG A 60 -2.83 5.81 -12.40
C ARG A 60 -1.79 5.64 -11.28
N PRO A 61 -0.52 5.35 -11.62
CA PRO A 61 0.51 5.08 -10.61
C PRO A 61 0.69 6.21 -9.60
N TYR A 62 0.33 7.45 -9.95
CA TYR A 62 0.35 8.60 -9.04
C TYR A 62 -0.58 8.43 -7.81
N LEU A 63 -1.55 7.52 -7.86
CA LEU A 63 -2.40 7.18 -6.70
C LEU A 63 -1.66 6.34 -5.65
N LYS A 64 -0.46 5.84 -5.97
CA LYS A 64 0.44 5.09 -5.06
C LYS A 64 -0.27 3.92 -4.38
N LYS A 65 -1.07 3.17 -5.15
CA LYS A 65 -1.78 1.99 -4.68
C LYS A 65 -0.82 0.81 -4.58
N ILE A 66 -0.50 0.39 -3.38
CA ILE A 66 0.40 -0.74 -3.09
C ILE A 66 -0.02 -1.44 -1.81
N TRP A 67 0.12 -2.76 -1.79
CA TRP A 67 -0.15 -3.59 -0.62
C TRP A 67 0.78 -4.80 -0.60
N GLN A 68 1.33 -5.12 0.57
CA GLN A 68 2.01 -6.39 0.80
C GLN A 68 0.98 -7.40 1.26
N ALA A 69 0.88 -8.52 0.54
CA ALA A 69 -0.13 -9.53 0.78
C ALA A 69 0.02 -10.20 2.15
N THR A 70 -1.02 -10.13 2.96
CA THR A 70 -1.14 -10.81 4.26
C THR A 70 -1.92 -12.13 4.15
N ASN A 71 -2.56 -12.39 3.01
CA ASN A 71 -3.23 -13.63 2.65
C ASN A 71 -2.89 -14.01 1.21
N ALA A 72 -3.27 -15.21 0.79
CA ALA A 72 -3.21 -15.64 -0.61
C ALA A 72 -4.51 -15.33 -1.34
N GLY A 73 -4.44 -15.23 -2.68
CA GLY A 73 -5.62 -14.99 -3.51
C GLY A 73 -5.29 -14.73 -4.97
N GLY A 74 -6.13 -13.92 -5.63
CA GLY A 74 -6.02 -13.63 -7.05
C GLY A 74 -6.31 -12.17 -7.39
N THR A 75 -5.74 -11.71 -8.51
CA THR A 75 -5.91 -10.35 -9.00
C THR A 75 -6.06 -10.30 -10.52
N ASN A 76 -6.70 -9.24 -11.01
CA ASN A 76 -6.85 -8.98 -12.44
C ASN A 76 -5.56 -8.40 -13.07
N GLY A 77 -5.57 -8.17 -14.37
CA GLY A 77 -4.41 -7.67 -15.12
C GLY A 77 -3.99 -6.23 -14.81
N ASP A 78 -4.82 -5.47 -14.09
CA ASP A 78 -4.55 -4.09 -13.71
C ASP A 78 -3.82 -3.94 -12.37
N VAL A 79 -3.59 -5.06 -11.68
CA VAL A 79 -2.73 -5.13 -10.51
C VAL A 79 -1.53 -6.01 -10.82
N LEU A 80 -0.35 -5.51 -10.58
CA LEU A 80 0.91 -6.23 -10.77
C LEU A 80 1.25 -6.97 -9.47
N VAL A 81 1.57 -8.25 -9.59
CA VAL A 81 2.03 -9.08 -8.47
C VAL A 81 3.53 -9.26 -8.59
N ILE A 82 4.29 -8.67 -7.72
CA ILE A 82 5.75 -8.79 -7.63
C ILE A 82 6.09 -9.78 -6.53
N ARG A 83 6.93 -10.75 -6.84
CA ARG A 83 7.45 -11.75 -5.91
C ARG A 83 8.97 -11.82 -5.97
N ILE A 84 9.60 -12.10 -4.87
CA ILE A 84 11.04 -12.34 -4.79
C ILE A 84 11.36 -13.68 -5.48
N ASN A 85 12.44 -13.71 -6.25
CA ASN A 85 12.92 -14.93 -6.88
C ASN A 85 13.33 -15.97 -5.82
N GLU A 86 13.15 -17.25 -6.12
CA GLU A 86 13.46 -18.33 -5.17
C GLU A 86 14.91 -18.29 -4.68
N THR A 87 15.85 -17.93 -5.57
CA THR A 87 17.28 -17.81 -5.26
C THR A 87 17.60 -16.67 -4.31
N GLU A 88 16.73 -15.66 -4.24
CA GLU A 88 16.95 -14.43 -3.47
C GLU A 88 16.17 -14.38 -2.15
N LYS A 89 15.36 -15.38 -1.84
CA LYS A 89 14.53 -15.41 -0.62
C LYS A 89 15.33 -15.29 0.68
N ASN A 90 16.57 -15.76 0.69
CA ASN A 90 17.46 -15.65 1.85
C ASN A 90 18.23 -14.32 1.90
N ASN A 91 18.31 -13.62 0.78
CA ASN A 91 19.07 -12.38 0.63
C ASN A 91 18.20 -11.11 0.67
N LEU A 92 16.91 -11.25 0.39
CA LEU A 92 15.99 -10.12 0.30
C LEU A 92 14.71 -10.36 1.10
N SER A 93 14.47 -9.50 2.09
CA SER A 93 13.22 -9.46 2.85
C SER A 93 12.09 -8.91 1.98
N SER A 94 10.95 -9.60 1.94
CA SER A 94 9.77 -9.12 1.23
C SER A 94 9.24 -7.80 1.79
N LYS A 95 9.38 -7.58 3.09
CA LYS A 95 8.99 -6.34 3.76
C LYS A 95 9.92 -5.18 3.41
N PHE A 96 11.22 -5.45 3.32
CA PHE A 96 12.18 -4.47 2.85
C PHE A 96 11.91 -4.07 1.39
N LEU A 97 11.67 -5.05 0.52
CA LEU A 97 11.27 -4.78 -0.87
C LEU A 97 9.97 -3.96 -0.94
N TYR A 98 8.97 -4.28 -0.09
CA TYR A 98 7.75 -3.49 0.00
C TYR A 98 8.04 -2.02 0.31
N HIS A 99 8.84 -1.71 1.31
CA HIS A 99 9.18 -0.33 1.66
C HIS A 99 9.92 0.40 0.52
N LEU A 100 10.81 -0.29 -0.19
CA LEU A 100 11.47 0.28 -1.38
C LEU A 100 10.47 0.63 -2.48
N LEU A 101 9.55 -0.28 -2.80
CA LEU A 101 8.52 -0.09 -3.82
C LEU A 101 7.38 0.84 -3.35
N ALA A 102 7.21 1.03 -2.06
CA ALA A 102 6.30 2.02 -1.50
C ALA A 102 6.90 3.43 -1.49
N SER A 103 8.18 3.62 -1.80
CA SER A 103 8.86 4.91 -1.75
C SER A 103 8.35 5.90 -2.82
N ASN A 104 8.51 7.20 -2.55
CA ASN A 104 8.23 8.24 -3.56
C ASN A 104 9.18 8.11 -4.76
N SER A 105 10.42 7.71 -4.55
CA SER A 105 11.41 7.48 -5.59
C SER A 105 10.91 6.46 -6.62
N PHE A 106 10.39 5.32 -6.15
CA PHE A 106 9.82 4.31 -7.04
C PHE A 106 8.58 4.80 -7.79
N PHE A 107 7.63 5.45 -7.13
CA PHE A 107 6.42 5.94 -7.80
C PHE A 107 6.72 7.06 -8.79
N ASN A 108 7.68 7.94 -8.51
CA ASN A 108 8.13 8.94 -9.47
C ASN A 108 8.77 8.29 -10.69
N TYR A 109 9.65 7.30 -10.50
CA TYR A 109 10.22 6.52 -11.59
C TYR A 109 9.13 5.79 -12.42
N ASN A 110 8.15 5.17 -11.76
CA ASN A 110 7.04 4.51 -12.42
C ASN A 110 6.21 5.49 -13.25
N MET A 111 5.94 6.69 -12.74
CA MET A 111 5.23 7.75 -13.48
C MET A 111 6.00 8.28 -14.69
N GLN A 112 7.32 8.48 -14.55
CA GLN A 112 8.17 8.92 -15.67
C GLN A 112 8.16 7.92 -16.85
N ASN A 113 7.96 6.64 -16.56
CA ASN A 113 7.91 5.56 -17.55
C ASN A 113 6.49 5.13 -17.92
N ALA A 114 5.46 5.75 -17.33
CA ALA A 114 4.07 5.40 -17.60
C ALA A 114 3.64 5.80 -19.01
N LYS A 115 2.68 5.07 -19.57
CA LYS A 115 2.10 5.33 -20.88
C LYS A 115 0.61 5.68 -20.77
N GLY A 116 0.16 6.57 -21.67
CA GLY A 116 -1.23 7.03 -21.72
C GLY A 116 -1.44 8.35 -20.97
N ALA A 117 -2.16 9.30 -21.59
CA ALA A 117 -2.37 10.63 -21.03
C ALA A 117 -3.49 10.66 -19.96
N LYS A 118 -4.70 10.21 -20.33
CA LYS A 118 -5.89 10.30 -19.46
C LYS A 118 -5.90 9.26 -18.33
N MET A 119 -5.42 8.05 -18.62
CA MET A 119 -5.31 6.94 -17.67
C MET A 119 -3.94 6.28 -17.77
N PRO A 120 -2.89 6.94 -17.24
CA PRO A 120 -1.54 6.42 -17.36
C PRO A 120 -1.44 5.03 -16.71
N ARG A 121 -0.73 4.13 -17.40
CA ARG A 121 -0.40 2.78 -16.92
C ARG A 121 1.10 2.65 -16.76
N GLY A 122 1.53 2.09 -15.66
CA GLY A 122 2.93 1.79 -15.41
C GLY A 122 3.50 0.84 -16.47
N ASN A 123 4.74 1.08 -16.85
CA ASN A 123 5.46 0.24 -17.80
C ASN A 123 6.08 -0.96 -17.05
N LYS A 124 5.51 -2.15 -17.26
CA LYS A 124 5.97 -3.39 -16.60
C LYS A 124 7.46 -3.66 -16.81
N MET A 125 7.98 -3.44 -18.01
CA MET A 125 9.41 -3.66 -18.30
C MET A 125 10.30 -2.64 -17.58
N ALA A 126 9.87 -1.37 -17.54
CA ALA A 126 10.60 -0.35 -16.80
C ALA A 126 10.60 -0.62 -15.30
N ILE A 127 9.46 -1.02 -14.71
CA ILE A 127 9.38 -1.40 -13.29
C ILE A 127 10.42 -2.47 -12.96
N MET A 128 10.57 -3.51 -13.79
CA MET A 128 11.60 -4.56 -13.56
C MET A 128 13.03 -4.05 -13.73
N LYS A 129 13.25 -2.92 -14.38
CA LYS A 129 14.58 -2.27 -14.50
C LYS A 129 14.88 -1.30 -13.36
N TYR A 130 13.94 -1.06 -12.46
CA TYR A 130 14.18 -0.19 -11.32
C TYR A 130 15.29 -0.76 -10.43
N LYS A 131 16.33 0.04 -10.19
CA LYS A 131 17.48 -0.36 -9.37
C LYS A 131 17.14 -0.20 -7.90
N ILE A 132 17.35 -1.24 -7.11
CA ILE A 132 17.16 -1.25 -5.68
C ILE A 132 18.46 -1.62 -4.97
N PRO A 133 18.78 -1.03 -3.80
CA PRO A 133 19.86 -1.48 -2.95
C PRO A 133 19.46 -2.79 -2.26
N VAL A 134 20.39 -3.72 -2.13
CA VAL A 134 20.21 -4.97 -1.37
C VAL A 134 21.35 -5.08 -0.35
N PRO A 135 21.25 -4.39 0.80
CA PRO A 135 22.21 -4.53 1.88
C PRO A 135 22.08 -5.92 2.54
N PRO A 136 23.02 -6.32 3.42
CA PRO A 136 22.90 -7.56 4.19
C PRO A 136 21.57 -7.66 4.93
N ILE A 137 21.03 -8.88 5.08
CA ILE A 137 19.70 -9.12 5.65
C ILE A 137 19.51 -8.53 7.05
N ALA A 138 20.55 -8.48 7.86
CA ALA A 138 20.52 -7.85 9.18
C ALA A 138 20.21 -6.35 9.09
N GLU A 139 20.80 -5.64 8.12
CA GLU A 139 20.56 -4.22 7.90
C GLU A 139 19.15 -3.99 7.31
N GLN A 140 18.68 -4.86 6.40
CA GLN A 140 17.30 -4.80 5.92
C GLN A 140 16.31 -4.90 7.08
N ASN A 141 16.49 -5.85 7.98
CA ASN A 141 15.63 -6.05 9.14
C ASN A 141 15.66 -4.85 10.10
N ARG A 142 16.85 -4.25 10.29
CA ARG A 142 17.00 -3.02 11.09
C ARG A 142 16.19 -1.86 10.49
N ILE A 143 16.32 -1.65 9.18
CA ILE A 143 15.57 -0.60 8.46
C ILE A 143 14.06 -0.84 8.54
N VAL A 144 13.61 -2.08 8.28
CA VAL A 144 12.21 -2.46 8.35
C VAL A 144 11.64 -2.18 9.75
N SER A 145 12.35 -2.58 10.82
CA SER A 145 11.90 -2.33 12.19
C SER A 145 11.70 -0.84 12.50
N ILE A 146 12.55 0.03 11.95
CA ILE A 146 12.40 1.48 12.12
C ILE A 146 11.19 2.00 11.34
N LEU A 147 11.05 1.60 10.06
CA LEU A 147 9.95 2.05 9.21
C LEU A 147 8.58 1.58 9.74
N ASP A 148 8.49 0.36 10.24
CA ASP A 148 7.26 -0.17 10.86
C ASP A 148 6.85 0.63 12.10
N LYS A 149 7.81 1.04 12.92
CA LYS A 149 7.53 1.92 14.07
C LYS A 149 6.98 3.28 13.64
N PHE A 150 7.53 3.86 12.56
CA PHE A 150 7.01 5.11 12.02
C PHE A 150 5.60 4.93 11.42
N ASP A 151 5.36 3.84 10.69
CA ASP A 151 4.03 3.55 10.13
C ASP A 151 2.99 3.38 11.26
N ALA A 152 3.34 2.71 12.35
CA ALA A 152 2.47 2.59 13.52
C ALA A 152 2.18 3.96 14.15
N LEU A 153 3.20 4.79 14.35
CA LEU A 153 3.03 6.14 14.91
C LEU A 153 2.15 7.07 14.06
N VAL A 154 2.20 6.93 12.73
CA VAL A 154 1.44 7.78 11.80
C VAL A 154 0.02 7.28 11.59
N ASN A 155 -0.18 5.96 11.56
CA ASN A 155 -1.45 5.35 11.13
C ASN A 155 -2.26 4.74 12.28
N ASP A 156 -1.67 4.51 13.44
CA ASP A 156 -2.39 3.94 14.60
C ASP A 156 -3.19 5.05 15.31
N ILE A 157 -4.51 4.89 15.32
CA ILE A 157 -5.45 5.83 15.95
C ILE A 157 -5.28 5.87 17.47
N SER A 158 -4.82 4.77 18.08
CA SER A 158 -4.76 4.64 19.55
C SER A 158 -3.50 5.21 20.18
N ILE A 159 -2.37 5.19 19.46
CA ILE A 159 -1.04 5.53 20.01
C ILE A 159 -0.22 6.51 19.17
N GLY A 160 -0.71 6.93 17.99
CA GLY A 160 0.05 7.74 17.05
C GLY A 160 -0.42 9.19 16.95
N LEU A 161 0.13 9.90 15.95
CA LEU A 161 -0.27 11.28 15.61
C LEU A 161 -1.79 11.47 15.46
N PRO A 162 -2.57 10.54 14.89
CA PRO A 162 -4.02 10.68 14.84
C PRO A 162 -4.68 10.82 16.21
N ALA A 163 -4.23 10.07 17.23
CA ALA A 163 -4.77 10.19 18.58
C ALA A 163 -4.44 11.55 19.21
N GLU A 164 -3.23 12.07 18.99
CA GLU A 164 -2.85 13.40 19.44
C GLU A 164 -3.67 14.49 18.75
N ILE A 165 -3.88 14.41 17.44
CA ILE A 165 -4.73 15.36 16.69
C ILE A 165 -6.15 15.37 17.24
N LEU A 166 -6.75 14.20 17.52
CA LEU A 166 -8.08 14.10 18.12
C LEU A 166 -8.13 14.72 19.51
N ALA A 167 -7.14 14.46 20.37
CA ALA A 167 -7.05 15.05 21.70
C ALA A 167 -6.92 16.57 21.64
N ARG A 168 -6.07 17.11 20.76
CA ARG A 168 -5.93 18.56 20.54
C ARG A 168 -7.21 19.21 20.03
N ARG A 169 -7.92 18.54 19.12
CA ARG A 169 -9.20 19.03 18.61
C ARG A 169 -10.25 19.09 19.71
N SER A 170 -10.36 18.06 20.55
CA SER A 170 -11.28 18.04 21.69
C SER A 170 -10.96 19.15 22.70
N GLN A 171 -9.67 19.37 22.99
CA GLN A 171 -9.20 20.45 23.84
C GLN A 171 -9.57 21.83 23.26
N TYR A 172 -9.37 22.03 21.96
CA TYR A 172 -9.77 23.27 21.28
C TYR A 172 -11.27 23.55 21.37
N GLU A 173 -12.12 22.56 21.09
CA GLU A 173 -13.58 22.70 21.17
C GLU A 173 -14.04 23.01 22.62
N TYR A 174 -13.44 22.41 23.62
CA TYR A 174 -13.71 22.69 25.03
C TYR A 174 -13.42 24.16 25.38
N TYR A 175 -12.24 24.66 25.06
CA TYR A 175 -11.87 26.05 25.36
C TYR A 175 -12.65 27.04 24.52
N ARG A 176 -12.91 26.72 23.27
CA ARG A 176 -13.77 27.53 22.41
C ARG A 176 -15.17 27.70 23.01
N GLY A 177 -15.77 26.60 23.45
CA GLY A 177 -17.09 26.67 24.13
C GLY A 177 -17.08 27.55 25.38
N LYS A 178 -16.00 27.44 26.19
CA LYS A 178 -15.86 28.29 27.38
C LYS A 178 -15.66 29.77 27.05
N LEU A 179 -14.82 30.09 26.08
CA LEU A 179 -14.49 31.48 25.71
C LEU A 179 -15.65 32.21 25.02
N LEU A 180 -16.50 31.47 24.29
CA LEU A 180 -17.62 32.05 23.57
C LEU A 180 -18.96 31.99 24.34
N ASN A 181 -18.96 31.47 25.56
CA ASN A 181 -20.15 31.41 26.40
C ASN A 181 -20.29 32.73 27.18
N PHE A 182 -20.91 33.74 26.54
CA PHE A 182 -21.23 35.03 27.17
C PHE A 182 -22.51 34.88 27.97
N LYS A 183 -22.50 35.37 29.23
CA LYS A 183 -23.75 35.57 30.00
C LYS A 183 -24.46 36.80 29.44
N GLU A 184 -25.73 36.65 29.15
CA GLU A 184 -26.59 37.80 28.81
C GLU A 184 -26.59 38.82 29.98
N ASN A 185 -26.15 40.02 29.74
CA ASN A 185 -26.33 41.12 30.71
C ASN A 185 -27.81 41.54 30.71
N VAL A 186 -28.57 40.95 31.59
CA VAL A 186 -29.92 41.42 31.88
C VAL A 186 -29.76 42.72 32.70
N ASN A 187 -29.58 43.84 32.03
CA ASN A 187 -29.76 45.15 32.68
C ASN A 187 -31.25 45.31 33.01
N LYS A 188 -31.56 45.31 34.30
CA LYS A 188 -32.82 45.81 34.81
C LYS A 188 -32.86 47.33 34.74
#